data_061aedeb0f6c2162ef3531b1238fec6f
#
_entry.id   061aedeb0f6c2162ef3531b1238fec6f
#
_cell.length_a   1.000
_cell.length_b   1.000
_cell.length_c   1.000
_cell.angle_alpha   90.00
_cell.angle_beta   90.00
_cell.angle_gamma   90.00
#
_symmetry.space_group_name_H-M   'P 1'
#
loop_
_entity.id
_entity.type
_entity.pdbx_description
1 polymer ?
#
loop_
_entity_poly.entity_id
_entity_poly.type
_entity_poly.pdbx_seq_one_letter_code
_entity_poly.pdbx_strand_id
1 'polypeptide(L)'
;RMDDCHFGGHYSDFVPYALGNHLKTTYTEIEDFCASGQNTLFIKNGKQITEYPMLMPDTTFIRMMDIKVLEGDNQFFLSTSPEKSGIAITEKAAQDLFGTTRVIGETITDNNHRYEYRISAIVSDWGEHSNFKYAFMGRTNNDTSWDNANYRMLIKIKPGTNVDVLLEKMNQHFPDELKKNSYSVTGYTRFYLEPITSLRYADEFIRGDEQIVRFRYIVYFSITGV
;
A
#
# COMPACT_ATOMS: atom_id res chain seq x y z
N ARG A 1 7.78 20.17 15.54
CA ARG A 1 6.68 20.88 14.82
C ARG A 1 6.58 20.18 13.50
N MET A 2 5.68 19.20 13.41
CA MET A 2 5.17 18.72 12.14
C MET A 2 4.28 19.85 11.62
N ASP A 3 4.81 20.62 10.68
CA ASP A 3 4.09 21.67 10.03
C ASP A 3 3.06 21.01 9.12
N ASP A 4 1.82 21.26 9.43
CA ASP A 4 0.61 21.23 8.62
C ASP A 4 0.77 20.66 7.21
N CYS A 5 0.58 19.34 7.08
CA CYS A 5 0.11 18.81 5.83
C CYS A 5 -1.26 19.41 5.58
N HIS A 6 -1.29 20.55 4.93
CA HIS A 6 -2.49 21.10 4.33
C HIS A 6 -2.96 20.11 3.27
N PHE A 7 -3.73 19.12 3.68
CA PHE A 7 -4.55 18.35 2.77
C PHE A 7 -5.63 19.27 2.20
N GLY A 8 -5.27 19.99 1.17
CA GLY A 8 -6.19 20.79 0.38
C GLY A 8 -7.09 19.91 -0.47
N GLY A 9 -7.84 19.03 0.17
CA GLY A 9 -8.79 18.15 -0.47
C GLY A 9 -9.31 17.15 0.56
N HIS A 10 -10.55 17.08 0.68
CA HIS A 10 -11.36 16.47 1.73
C HIS A 10 -11.33 14.92 1.82
N TYR A 11 -10.31 14.22 1.37
CA TYR A 11 -10.20 12.77 1.51
C TYR A 11 -8.77 12.32 1.82
N SER A 12 -8.62 11.20 2.51
CA SER A 12 -7.35 10.53 2.74
C SER A 12 -7.35 9.13 2.14
N ASP A 13 -6.26 8.79 1.45
CA ASP A 13 -5.98 7.43 0.99
C ASP A 13 -5.30 6.58 2.08
N PHE A 14 -4.94 7.21 3.20
CA PHE A 14 -4.21 6.56 4.28
C PHE A 14 -5.13 6.21 5.45
N VAL A 15 -5.04 4.98 5.90
CA VAL A 15 -5.88 4.40 6.95
C VAL A 15 -5.04 3.55 7.91
N PRO A 16 -5.54 3.28 9.14
CA PRO A 16 -4.93 2.31 10.03
C PRO A 16 -5.02 0.88 9.47
N TYR A 17 -3.98 0.08 9.67
CA TYR A 17 -4.00 -1.35 9.29
C TYR A 17 -5.13 -2.12 10.01
N ALA A 18 -5.38 -1.80 11.29
CA ALA A 18 -6.44 -2.39 12.11
C ALA A 18 -7.83 -2.29 11.46
N LEU A 19 -8.07 -1.23 10.68
CA LEU A 19 -9.35 -1.02 9.99
C LEU A 19 -9.65 -2.14 8.99
N GLY A 20 -8.65 -2.66 8.27
CA GLY A 20 -8.85 -3.77 7.33
C GLY A 20 -9.37 -5.03 8.00
N ASN A 21 -8.81 -5.40 9.15
CA ASN A 21 -9.28 -6.53 9.95
C ASN A 21 -10.73 -6.31 10.41
N HIS A 22 -11.04 -5.09 10.87
CA HIS A 22 -12.38 -4.73 11.29
C HIS A 22 -13.39 -4.84 10.13
N LEU A 23 -13.08 -4.26 8.98
CA LEU A 23 -13.95 -4.34 7.80
C LEU A 23 -14.20 -5.78 7.36
N LYS A 24 -13.17 -6.60 7.27
CA LYS A 24 -13.26 -8.01 6.88
C LYS A 24 -14.11 -8.84 7.84
N THR A 25 -14.05 -8.55 9.14
CA THR A 25 -14.83 -9.30 10.15
C THR A 25 -16.27 -8.81 10.29
N THR A 26 -16.52 -7.54 9.98
CA THR A 26 -17.83 -6.92 10.14
C THR A 26 -18.72 -7.10 8.91
N TYR A 27 -18.15 -7.02 7.71
CA TYR A 27 -18.91 -7.04 6.46
C TYR A 27 -18.66 -8.33 5.68
N THR A 28 -19.68 -9.19 5.63
CA THR A 28 -19.59 -10.49 4.94
C THR A 28 -19.37 -10.38 3.44
N GLU A 29 -19.66 -9.24 2.85
CA GLU A 29 -19.44 -8.89 1.45
C GLU A 29 -17.94 -8.69 1.14
N ILE A 30 -17.12 -8.39 2.14
CA ILE A 30 -15.67 -8.23 2.01
C ILE A 30 -15.02 -9.61 2.18
N GLU A 31 -14.39 -10.09 1.11
CA GLU A 31 -13.70 -11.38 1.09
C GLU A 31 -12.33 -11.29 1.79
N ASP A 32 -11.57 -10.25 1.44
CA ASP A 32 -10.22 -10.03 1.98
C ASP A 32 -9.83 -8.56 1.86
N PHE A 33 -8.70 -8.20 2.43
CA PHE A 33 -8.08 -6.90 2.24
C PHE A 33 -6.57 -7.05 2.14
N CYS A 34 -5.93 -6.05 1.59
CA CYS A 34 -4.48 -5.91 1.65
C CYS A 34 -4.09 -4.45 1.87
N ALA A 35 -2.92 -4.26 2.43
CA ALA A 35 -2.43 -2.94 2.74
C ALA A 35 -0.96 -2.77 2.34
N SER A 36 -0.59 -1.54 2.01
CA SER A 36 0.78 -1.17 1.74
C SER A 36 1.13 0.19 2.33
N GLY A 37 2.25 0.23 3.02
CA GLY A 37 2.93 1.49 3.33
C GLY A 37 3.76 1.96 2.15
N GLN A 38 4.22 3.20 2.22
CA GLN A 38 5.16 3.77 1.25
C GLN A 38 6.33 4.41 2.00
N ASN A 39 7.51 4.30 1.42
CA ASN A 39 8.72 4.95 1.88
C ASN A 39 9.53 5.42 0.67
N THR A 40 10.54 6.22 0.92
CA THR A 40 11.51 6.65 -0.09
C THR A 40 12.91 6.35 0.42
N LEU A 41 13.69 5.64 -0.39
CA LEU A 41 15.10 5.42 -0.11
C LEU A 41 15.93 6.50 -0.81
N PHE A 42 16.87 7.07 -0.06
CA PHE A 42 17.80 8.08 -0.55
C PHE A 42 19.16 7.43 -0.76
N ILE A 43 19.48 7.06 -1.99
CA ILE A 43 20.69 6.32 -2.33
C ILE A 43 21.73 7.28 -2.88
N LYS A 44 22.91 7.26 -2.27
CA LYS A 44 24.05 8.08 -2.69
C LYS A 44 24.87 7.33 -3.73
N ASN A 45 25.00 7.94 -4.92
CA ASN A 45 25.92 7.47 -5.94
C ASN A 45 26.95 8.59 -6.24
N GLY A 46 28.17 8.40 -5.78
CA GLY A 46 29.20 9.43 -5.84
C GLY A 46 28.82 10.69 -5.06
N LYS A 47 28.60 11.81 -5.75
CA LYS A 47 28.16 13.09 -5.15
C LYS A 47 26.64 13.31 -5.22
N GLN A 48 25.95 12.50 -5.97
CA GLN A 48 24.51 12.64 -6.19
C GLN A 48 23.72 11.75 -5.24
N ILE A 49 22.62 12.27 -4.71
CA ILE A 49 21.62 11.50 -3.97
C ILE A 49 20.40 11.39 -4.86
N THR A 50 19.93 10.17 -5.08
CA THR A 50 18.73 9.87 -5.87
C THR A 50 17.67 9.24 -4.99
N GLU A 51 16.44 9.67 -5.18
CA GLU A 51 15.26 9.17 -4.48
C GLU A 51 14.67 7.99 -5.23
N TYR A 52 14.43 6.90 -4.51
CA TYR A 52 13.80 5.70 -5.04
C TYR A 52 12.56 5.35 -4.24
N PRO A 53 11.39 5.24 -4.88
CA PRO A 53 10.15 4.84 -4.19
C PRO A 53 10.27 3.40 -3.71
N MET A 54 9.88 3.17 -2.47
CA MET A 54 9.83 1.87 -1.83
C MET A 54 8.40 1.55 -1.41
N LEU A 55 7.85 0.46 -1.94
CA LEU A 55 6.58 -0.09 -1.51
C LEU A 55 6.81 -1.02 -0.32
N MET A 56 5.94 -0.93 0.67
CA MET A 56 5.98 -1.78 1.87
C MET A 56 4.65 -2.55 2.00
N PRO A 57 4.45 -3.60 1.17
CA PRO A 57 3.21 -4.36 1.16
C PRO A 57 3.11 -5.35 2.31
N ASP A 58 1.89 -5.72 2.67
CA ASP A 58 1.65 -6.95 3.41
C ASP A 58 1.67 -8.19 2.50
N THR A 59 1.62 -9.37 3.10
CA THR A 59 1.64 -10.63 2.35
C THR A 59 0.42 -10.82 1.45
N THR A 60 -0.71 -10.28 1.85
CA THR A 60 -1.96 -10.32 1.09
C THR A 60 -1.88 -9.45 -0.16
N PHE A 61 -1.22 -8.29 -0.06
CA PHE A 61 -0.98 -7.40 -1.18
C PHE A 61 -0.17 -8.09 -2.29
N ILE A 62 0.93 -8.75 -1.92
CA ILE A 62 1.79 -9.47 -2.88
C ILE A 62 0.98 -10.52 -3.66
N ARG A 63 0.14 -11.28 -2.94
CA ARG A 63 -0.73 -12.30 -3.53
C ARG A 63 -1.85 -11.70 -4.39
N MET A 64 -2.54 -10.68 -3.89
CA MET A 64 -3.66 -10.06 -4.62
C MET A 64 -3.23 -9.35 -5.89
N MET A 65 -2.07 -8.72 -5.85
CA MET A 65 -1.53 -7.94 -6.97
C MET A 65 -0.67 -8.77 -7.91
N ASP A 66 -0.55 -10.08 -7.65
CA ASP A 66 0.22 -11.04 -8.44
C ASP A 66 1.65 -10.58 -8.74
N ILE A 67 2.32 -10.06 -7.70
CA ILE A 67 3.70 -9.59 -7.83
C ILE A 67 4.60 -10.82 -8.04
N LYS A 68 5.32 -10.81 -9.16
CA LYS A 68 6.22 -11.91 -9.51
C LYS A 68 7.60 -11.67 -8.91
N VAL A 69 8.10 -12.65 -8.18
CA VAL A 69 9.52 -12.76 -7.85
C VAL A 69 10.20 -13.44 -9.02
N LEU A 70 11.11 -12.73 -9.67
CA LEU A 70 11.81 -13.19 -10.87
C LEU A 70 13.06 -13.99 -10.51
N GLU A 71 13.74 -13.59 -9.42
CA GLU A 71 14.94 -14.25 -8.93
C GLU A 71 15.06 -14.05 -7.41
N GLY A 72 15.69 -14.97 -6.71
CA GLY A 72 16.03 -14.86 -5.30
C GLY A 72 14.99 -15.43 -4.35
N ASP A 73 14.91 -14.86 -3.14
CA ASP A 73 14.03 -15.32 -2.08
C ASP A 73 12.59 -14.83 -2.29
N ASN A 74 11.67 -15.74 -2.59
CA ASN A 74 10.26 -15.42 -2.72
C ASN A 74 9.54 -15.14 -1.38
N GLN A 75 10.26 -15.24 -0.26
CA GLN A 75 9.77 -14.94 1.08
C GLN A 75 10.49 -13.75 1.72
N PHE A 76 11.14 -12.90 0.93
CA PHE A 76 11.89 -11.74 1.42
C PHE A 76 11.06 -10.85 2.37
N PHE A 77 9.74 -10.83 2.19
CA PHE A 77 8.79 -10.07 2.98
C PHE A 77 8.38 -10.74 4.30
N LEU A 78 8.80 -11.99 4.57
CA LEU A 78 8.47 -12.72 5.81
C LEU A 78 9.50 -12.53 6.92
N SER A 79 10.71 -12.02 6.62
CA SER A 79 11.75 -11.80 7.61
C SER A 79 11.29 -10.83 8.69
N THR A 80 11.41 -11.24 9.96
CA THR A 80 10.95 -10.45 11.12
C THR A 80 12.02 -9.56 11.71
N SER A 81 13.27 -9.71 11.31
CA SER A 81 14.39 -8.93 11.84
C SER A 81 14.69 -7.73 10.95
N PRO A 82 14.64 -6.48 11.46
CA PRO A 82 15.04 -5.31 10.69
C PRO A 82 16.48 -5.40 10.15
N GLU A 83 17.38 -6.02 10.91
CA GLU A 83 18.78 -6.19 10.55
C GLU A 83 19.03 -7.28 9.48
N LYS A 84 18.03 -8.13 9.24
CA LYS A 84 18.07 -9.22 8.25
C LYS A 84 16.94 -9.10 7.23
N SER A 85 16.17 -8.04 7.27
CA SER A 85 15.09 -7.84 6.33
C SER A 85 15.69 -7.63 4.94
N GLY A 86 15.67 -8.68 4.16
CA GLY A 86 15.91 -8.57 2.75
C GLY A 86 14.86 -7.64 2.14
N ILE A 87 15.28 -6.87 1.16
CA ILE A 87 14.38 -6.14 0.28
C ILE A 87 14.44 -6.71 -1.11
N ALA A 88 13.38 -6.53 -1.85
CA ALA A 88 13.40 -6.79 -3.28
C ALA A 88 13.67 -5.49 -4.04
N ILE A 89 14.23 -5.64 -5.23
CA ILE A 89 14.49 -4.56 -6.18
C ILE A 89 13.87 -4.93 -7.53
N THR A 90 13.40 -3.94 -8.29
CA THR A 90 12.98 -4.18 -9.68
C THR A 90 14.18 -4.35 -10.60
N GLU A 91 14.02 -5.07 -11.72
CA GLU A 91 15.10 -5.22 -12.72
C GLU A 91 15.60 -3.86 -13.22
N LYS A 92 14.66 -2.92 -13.45
CA LYS A 92 15.00 -1.57 -13.88
C LYS A 92 15.88 -0.85 -12.85
N ALA A 93 15.48 -0.88 -11.57
CA ALA A 93 16.24 -0.21 -10.52
C ALA A 93 17.61 -0.88 -10.29
N ALA A 94 17.70 -2.21 -10.43
CA ALA A 94 18.97 -2.94 -10.38
C ALA A 94 19.90 -2.50 -11.51
N GLN A 95 19.37 -2.39 -12.72
CA GLN A 95 20.16 -1.93 -13.89
C GLN A 95 20.61 -0.48 -13.71
N ASP A 96 19.73 0.41 -13.23
CA ASP A 96 20.02 1.83 -13.02
C ASP A 96 21.09 2.06 -11.92
N LEU A 97 21.05 1.27 -10.85
CA LEU A 97 21.95 1.44 -9.70
C LEU A 97 23.27 0.69 -9.84
N PHE A 98 23.25 -0.52 -10.37
CA PHE A 98 24.40 -1.43 -10.38
C PHE A 98 24.93 -1.71 -11.80
N GLY A 99 24.21 -1.30 -12.84
CA GLY A 99 24.56 -1.63 -14.24
C GLY A 99 24.33 -3.12 -14.58
N THR A 100 23.68 -3.87 -13.69
CA THR A 100 23.41 -5.30 -13.88
C THR A 100 22.19 -5.70 -13.04
N THR A 101 21.52 -6.79 -13.45
CA THR A 101 20.45 -7.41 -12.65
C THR A 101 20.97 -8.47 -11.66
N ARG A 102 22.27 -8.83 -11.70
CA ARG A 102 22.87 -9.80 -10.77
C ARG A 102 23.28 -9.12 -9.46
N VAL A 103 22.29 -8.80 -8.63
CA VAL A 103 22.45 -7.98 -7.41
C VAL A 103 21.98 -8.69 -6.13
N ILE A 104 21.60 -9.96 -6.22
CA ILE A 104 21.22 -10.72 -5.03
C ILE A 104 22.40 -10.81 -4.07
N GLY A 105 22.19 -10.40 -2.82
CA GLY A 105 23.21 -10.36 -1.78
C GLY A 105 23.94 -9.03 -1.65
N GLU A 106 23.82 -8.13 -2.62
CA GLU A 106 24.35 -6.76 -2.53
C GLU A 106 23.63 -5.98 -1.44
N THR A 107 24.34 -5.00 -0.88
CA THR A 107 23.80 -4.12 0.18
C THR A 107 23.67 -2.70 -0.35
N ILE A 108 22.57 -2.06 -0.02
CA ILE A 108 22.35 -0.64 -0.25
C ILE A 108 22.15 0.09 1.08
N THR A 109 22.61 1.33 1.12
CA THR A 109 22.48 2.19 2.30
C THR A 109 21.50 3.32 1.98
N ASP A 110 20.45 3.45 2.78
CA ASP A 110 19.61 4.65 2.79
C ASP A 110 20.37 5.79 3.50
N ASN A 111 20.78 6.76 2.72
CA ASN A 111 21.60 7.87 3.20
C ASN A 111 20.86 8.78 4.19
N ASN A 112 19.54 8.85 4.12
CA ASN A 112 18.74 9.69 5.01
C ASN A 112 18.58 9.06 6.41
N HIS A 113 18.21 7.78 6.44
CA HIS A 113 17.91 7.05 7.68
C HIS A 113 19.11 6.24 8.20
N ARG A 114 20.18 6.11 7.40
CA ARG A 114 21.38 5.30 7.70
C ARG A 114 21.09 3.82 7.92
N TYR A 115 20.04 3.30 7.26
CA TYR A 115 19.74 1.89 7.27
C TYR A 115 20.44 1.18 6.13
N GLU A 116 20.92 -0.02 6.41
CA GLU A 116 21.45 -0.92 5.40
C GLU A 116 20.42 -1.99 5.06
N TYR A 117 20.21 -2.19 3.76
CA TYR A 117 19.29 -3.20 3.24
C TYR A 117 20.04 -4.17 2.35
N ARG A 118 19.83 -5.47 2.57
CA ARG A 118 20.37 -6.49 1.69
C ARG A 118 19.35 -6.84 0.64
N ILE A 119 19.75 -6.84 -0.63
CA ILE A 119 18.90 -7.28 -1.74
C ILE A 119 18.78 -8.80 -1.68
N SER A 120 17.58 -9.30 -1.53
CA SER A 120 17.29 -10.74 -1.42
C SER A 120 16.43 -11.27 -2.57
N ALA A 121 15.77 -10.39 -3.32
CA ALA A 121 14.94 -10.78 -4.44
C ALA A 121 14.95 -9.72 -5.56
N ILE A 122 14.68 -10.17 -6.77
CA ILE A 122 14.33 -9.34 -7.91
C ILE A 122 12.85 -9.54 -8.20
N VAL A 123 12.10 -8.46 -8.33
CA VAL A 123 10.66 -8.49 -8.59
C VAL A 123 10.32 -7.80 -9.90
N SER A 124 9.22 -8.23 -10.52
CA SER A 124 8.68 -7.52 -11.67
C SER A 124 8.21 -6.13 -11.26
N ASP A 125 8.34 -5.17 -12.16
CA ASP A 125 7.61 -3.90 -12.04
C ASP A 125 6.26 -3.99 -12.77
N TRP A 126 5.39 -3.02 -12.52
CA TRP A 126 4.10 -2.94 -13.21
C TRP A 126 4.13 -2.03 -14.44
N GLY A 127 5.32 -1.63 -14.86
CA GLY A 127 5.52 -0.78 -16.02
C GLY A 127 5.05 0.67 -15.84
N GLU A 128 5.21 1.44 -16.91
CA GLU A 128 5.00 2.90 -16.86
C GLU A 128 3.54 3.33 -16.65
N HIS A 129 2.60 2.46 -16.97
CA HIS A 129 1.16 2.74 -16.89
C HIS A 129 0.54 2.42 -15.52
N SER A 130 1.33 1.92 -14.57
CA SER A 130 0.87 1.66 -13.22
C SER A 130 0.92 2.92 -12.36
N ASN A 131 -0.12 3.12 -11.55
CA ASN A 131 -0.12 4.13 -10.49
C ASN A 131 0.69 3.70 -9.25
N PHE A 132 1.04 2.42 -9.18
CA PHE A 132 1.94 1.90 -8.16
C PHE A 132 3.36 1.86 -8.70
N LYS A 133 4.11 2.93 -8.46
CA LYS A 133 5.53 2.99 -8.84
C LYS A 133 6.39 2.64 -7.65
N TYR A 134 7.29 1.70 -7.85
CA TYR A 134 8.30 1.33 -6.86
C TYR A 134 9.58 0.87 -7.54
N ALA A 135 10.70 1.18 -6.94
CA ALA A 135 12.01 0.65 -7.30
C ALA A 135 12.42 -0.48 -6.35
N PHE A 136 11.97 -0.36 -5.11
CA PHE A 136 12.20 -1.32 -4.05
C PHE A 136 10.91 -1.79 -3.42
N MET A 137 10.96 -3.00 -2.86
CA MET A 137 9.87 -3.55 -2.09
C MET A 137 10.43 -4.09 -0.78
N GLY A 138 9.91 -3.57 0.33
CA GLY A 138 10.24 -4.04 1.67
C GLY A 138 9.04 -4.68 2.34
N ARG A 139 9.14 -4.86 3.64
CA ARG A 139 8.05 -5.38 4.46
C ARG A 139 7.35 -4.25 5.19
N THR A 140 6.04 -4.32 5.26
CA THR A 140 5.28 -3.51 6.22
C THR A 140 5.27 -4.16 7.61
N ASN A 141 5.32 -3.34 8.65
CA ASN A 141 4.93 -3.79 9.99
C ASN A 141 3.41 -3.75 10.02
N ASN A 142 2.77 -4.91 10.17
CA ASN A 142 1.32 -5.02 10.34
C ASN A 142 0.96 -4.46 11.73
N ASP A 143 0.97 -3.14 11.84
CA ASP A 143 0.67 -2.44 13.06
C ASP A 143 -0.84 -2.52 13.34
N THR A 144 -1.21 -3.10 14.46
CA THR A 144 -2.61 -3.23 14.88
C THR A 144 -3.15 -1.98 15.57
N SER A 145 -2.34 -0.93 15.69
CA SER A 145 -2.79 0.35 16.24
C SER A 145 -3.80 1.03 15.31
N TRP A 146 -4.86 1.54 15.88
CA TRP A 146 -5.81 2.39 15.17
C TRP A 146 -5.29 3.81 14.94
N ASP A 147 -4.26 4.22 15.65
CA ASP A 147 -3.70 5.57 15.57
C ASP A 147 -2.64 5.74 14.49
N ASN A 148 -2.22 4.64 13.84
CA ASN A 148 -1.24 4.64 12.78
C ASN A 148 -1.90 4.58 11.40
N ALA A 149 -2.33 5.72 10.87
CA ALA A 149 -2.98 5.83 9.55
C ALA A 149 -1.95 6.05 8.42
N ASN A 150 -1.04 5.10 8.21
CA ASN A 150 0.05 5.19 7.22
C ASN A 150 -0.08 4.16 6.09
N TYR A 151 -1.24 3.52 5.94
CA TYR A 151 -1.43 2.44 4.97
C TYR A 151 -2.45 2.81 3.91
N ARG A 152 -2.10 2.58 2.65
CA ARG A 152 -3.09 2.48 1.58
C ARG A 152 -3.68 1.09 1.58
N MET A 153 -5.00 1.01 1.51
CA MET A 153 -5.73 -0.25 1.63
C MET A 153 -6.54 -0.54 0.38
N LEU A 154 -6.50 -1.80 -0.05
CA LEU A 154 -7.38 -2.36 -1.05
C LEU A 154 -8.27 -3.40 -0.39
N ILE A 155 -9.56 -3.37 -0.68
CA ILE A 155 -10.50 -4.40 -0.22
C ILE A 155 -10.94 -5.27 -1.39
N LYS A 156 -10.99 -6.58 -1.15
CA LYS A 156 -11.53 -7.54 -2.10
C LYS A 156 -12.98 -7.78 -1.78
N ILE A 157 -13.85 -7.44 -2.71
CA ILE A 157 -15.30 -7.59 -2.58
C ILE A 157 -15.74 -8.85 -3.31
N LYS A 158 -16.67 -9.61 -2.70
CA LYS A 158 -17.23 -10.82 -3.29
C LYS A 158 -17.97 -10.51 -4.58
N PRO A 159 -17.88 -11.38 -5.61
CA PRO A 159 -18.65 -11.23 -6.84
C PRO A 159 -20.16 -11.13 -6.56
N GLY A 160 -20.85 -10.26 -7.30
CA GLY A 160 -22.28 -10.05 -7.15
C GLY A 160 -22.70 -9.13 -6.01
N THR A 161 -21.74 -8.60 -5.23
CA THR A 161 -22.04 -7.60 -4.20
C THR A 161 -22.50 -6.29 -4.84
N ASN A 162 -23.60 -5.74 -4.31
CA ASN A 162 -23.98 -4.37 -4.63
C ASN A 162 -23.11 -3.42 -3.80
N VAL A 163 -22.18 -2.74 -4.46
CA VAL A 163 -21.16 -1.88 -3.81
C VAL A 163 -21.79 -0.67 -3.14
N ASP A 164 -22.86 -0.10 -3.73
CA ASP A 164 -23.53 1.07 -3.15
C ASP A 164 -24.22 0.71 -1.84
N VAL A 165 -24.87 -0.47 -1.78
CA VAL A 165 -25.49 -0.97 -0.54
C VAL A 165 -24.43 -1.28 0.52
N LEU A 166 -23.28 -1.86 0.13
CA LEU A 166 -22.17 -2.09 1.05
C LEU A 166 -21.64 -0.77 1.59
N LEU A 167 -21.42 0.21 0.71
CA LEU A 167 -20.94 1.54 1.08
C LEU A 167 -21.89 2.25 2.05
N GLU A 168 -23.20 2.14 1.80
CA GLU A 168 -24.20 2.70 2.70
C GLU A 168 -24.15 2.06 4.09
N LYS A 169 -24.08 0.72 4.19
CA LYS A 169 -23.90 0.00 5.45
C LYS A 169 -22.64 0.45 6.18
N MET A 170 -21.52 0.56 5.47
CA MET A 170 -20.24 1.01 6.05
C MET A 170 -20.38 2.42 6.63
N ASN A 171 -21.02 3.33 5.91
CA ASN A 171 -21.18 4.72 6.32
C ASN A 171 -22.17 4.91 7.49
N GLN A 172 -23.12 4.00 7.68
CA GLN A 172 -24.05 4.05 8.81
C GLN A 172 -23.36 3.77 10.16
N HIS A 173 -22.34 2.90 10.17
CA HIS A 173 -21.72 2.43 11.41
C HIS A 173 -20.32 3.00 11.67
N PHE A 174 -19.66 3.43 10.63
CA PHE A 174 -18.24 3.76 10.68
C PHE A 174 -17.84 4.95 11.57
N PRO A 175 -18.54 6.09 11.56
CA PRO A 175 -18.13 7.22 12.38
C PRO A 175 -18.02 6.88 13.88
N ASP A 176 -18.90 6.02 14.36
CA ASP A 176 -18.93 5.63 15.77
C ASP A 176 -17.83 4.61 16.12
N GLU A 177 -17.51 3.70 15.20
CA GLU A 177 -16.43 2.74 15.37
C GLU A 177 -15.05 3.40 15.38
N LEU A 178 -14.82 4.35 14.49
CA LEU A 178 -13.57 5.12 14.48
C LEU A 178 -13.41 5.95 15.74
N LYS A 179 -14.45 6.63 16.19
CA LYS A 179 -14.43 7.43 17.41
C LYS A 179 -14.11 6.61 18.65
N LYS A 180 -14.50 5.33 18.67
CA LYS A 180 -14.19 4.42 19.79
C LYS A 180 -12.73 3.97 19.79
N ASN A 181 -12.13 3.81 18.62
CA ASN A 181 -10.88 3.07 18.47
C ASN A 181 -9.68 3.97 18.14
N SER A 182 -9.88 5.21 17.72
CA SER A 182 -8.78 6.09 17.33
C SER A 182 -9.03 7.55 17.69
N TYR A 183 -8.03 8.17 18.29
CA TYR A 183 -8.00 9.61 18.55
C TYR A 183 -7.51 10.42 17.33
N SER A 184 -6.67 9.84 16.48
CA SER A 184 -6.04 10.55 15.36
C SER A 184 -6.90 10.59 14.10
N VAL A 185 -7.95 9.77 14.01
CA VAL A 185 -8.82 9.64 12.82
C VAL A 185 -10.19 10.31 13.04
N THR A 186 -10.32 11.12 14.09
CA THR A 186 -11.61 11.73 14.51
C THR A 186 -12.22 12.74 13.53
N GLY A 187 -11.47 13.14 12.50
CA GLY A 187 -11.94 14.07 11.48
C GLY A 187 -12.70 13.43 10.31
N TYR A 188 -12.64 12.11 10.16
CA TYR A 188 -13.28 11.45 9.02
C TYR A 188 -14.77 11.22 9.28
N THR A 189 -15.59 11.56 8.30
CA THR A 189 -17.04 11.50 8.43
C THR A 189 -17.67 10.46 7.52
N ARG A 190 -16.95 9.99 6.49
CA ARG A 190 -17.52 9.13 5.46
C ARG A 190 -16.46 8.26 4.76
N PHE A 191 -16.87 7.06 4.34
CA PHE A 191 -16.15 6.22 3.38
C PHE A 191 -16.57 6.51 1.95
N TYR A 192 -15.64 6.25 1.04
CA TYR A 192 -15.88 6.17 -0.38
C TYR A 192 -15.20 4.91 -0.94
N LEU A 193 -15.90 4.16 -1.78
CA LEU A 193 -15.37 2.98 -2.46
C LEU A 193 -15.14 3.29 -3.93
N GLU A 194 -13.92 3.10 -4.39
CA GLU A 194 -13.51 3.34 -5.77
C GLU A 194 -12.95 2.06 -6.39
N PRO A 195 -13.44 1.64 -7.59
CA PRO A 195 -12.86 0.48 -8.27
C PRO A 195 -11.40 0.76 -8.64
N ILE A 196 -10.52 -0.24 -8.46
CA ILE A 196 -9.09 -0.09 -8.79
C ILE A 196 -8.87 0.27 -10.28
N THR A 197 -9.81 -0.10 -11.13
CA THR A 197 -9.77 0.21 -12.57
C THR A 197 -10.00 1.67 -12.90
N SER A 198 -10.59 2.45 -11.98
CA SER A 198 -10.83 3.89 -12.16
C SER A 198 -9.60 4.75 -11.87
N LEU A 199 -8.52 4.17 -11.36
CA LEU A 199 -7.29 4.88 -10.97
C LEU A 199 -6.66 5.75 -12.06
N ARG A 200 -6.97 5.48 -13.33
CA ARG A 200 -6.47 6.30 -14.46
C ARG A 200 -7.18 7.64 -14.59
N TYR A 201 -8.32 7.85 -13.91
CA TYR A 201 -9.20 9.00 -14.07
C TYR A 201 -9.44 9.75 -12.76
N ALA A 202 -8.74 9.42 -11.69
CA ALA A 202 -9.07 9.81 -10.31
C ALA A 202 -8.60 11.22 -9.92
N ASP A 203 -8.41 12.13 -10.86
CA ASP A 203 -8.16 13.56 -10.58
C ASP A 203 -9.45 14.40 -10.48
N GLU A 204 -10.63 13.76 -10.52
CA GLU A 204 -11.87 14.48 -10.27
C GLU A 204 -12.05 14.72 -8.76
N PHE A 205 -11.81 15.96 -8.38
CA PHE A 205 -12.00 16.46 -7.02
C PHE A 205 -13.48 16.37 -6.60
N ILE A 206 -13.74 15.63 -5.54
CA ILE A 206 -15.01 15.76 -4.81
C ILE A 206 -14.95 17.11 -4.09
N ARG A 207 -15.73 18.07 -4.56
CA ARG A 207 -15.86 19.38 -3.91
C ARG A 207 -16.88 19.28 -2.77
N GLY A 208 -16.46 19.53 -1.55
CA GLY A 208 -17.31 19.59 -0.37
C GLY A 208 -16.49 19.68 0.92
N ASP A 209 -17.12 20.10 2.02
CA ASP A 209 -16.48 20.27 3.34
C ASP A 209 -16.42 18.96 4.14
N GLU A 210 -16.70 17.81 3.52
CA GLU A 210 -16.69 16.51 4.17
C GLU A 210 -15.30 15.87 4.10
N GLN A 211 -14.81 15.37 5.25
CA GLN A 211 -13.60 14.56 5.29
C GLN A 211 -13.95 13.10 4.97
N ILE A 212 -13.46 12.62 3.84
CA ILE A 212 -13.80 11.32 3.28
C ILE A 212 -12.59 10.39 3.33
N VAL A 213 -12.79 9.16 3.78
CA VAL A 213 -11.81 8.07 3.64
C VAL A 213 -12.09 7.32 2.34
N ARG A 214 -11.12 7.33 1.43
CA ARG A 214 -11.23 6.63 0.15
C ARG A 214 -10.62 5.24 0.24
N PHE A 215 -11.39 4.23 -0.08
CA PHE A 215 -10.93 2.87 -0.30
C PHE A 215 -11.02 2.50 -1.76
N ARG A 216 -10.04 1.69 -2.19
CA ARG A 216 -10.08 1.05 -3.49
C ARG A 216 -10.50 -0.39 -3.33
N TYR A 217 -11.33 -0.88 -4.24
CA TYR A 217 -11.80 -2.24 -4.21
C TYR A 217 -11.50 -3.00 -5.49
N ILE A 218 -11.33 -4.31 -5.34
CA ILE A 218 -11.11 -5.25 -6.43
C ILE A 218 -12.24 -6.26 -6.40
N VAL A 219 -12.86 -6.47 -7.55
CA VAL A 219 -13.78 -7.59 -7.80
C VAL A 219 -13.12 -8.48 -8.83
N TYR A 220 -12.73 -9.69 -8.43
CA TYR A 220 -12.27 -10.68 -9.37
C TYR A 220 -13.49 -11.35 -9.99
N PHE A 221 -13.72 -11.12 -11.27
CA PHE A 221 -14.59 -11.98 -12.06
C PHE A 221 -13.76 -13.20 -12.46
N SER A 222 -14.10 -14.37 -11.94
CA SER A 222 -13.61 -15.60 -12.53
C SER A 222 -14.20 -15.68 -13.94
N ILE A 223 -13.38 -15.39 -14.94
CA ILE A 223 -13.72 -15.75 -16.32
C ILE A 223 -13.57 -17.27 -16.40
N THR A 224 -14.61 -17.97 -16.00
CA THR A 224 -14.84 -19.34 -16.49
C THR A 224 -15.36 -19.19 -17.90
N GLY A 225 -14.45 -18.85 -18.82
CA GLY A 225 -14.71 -19.00 -20.25
C GLY A 225 -14.60 -20.46 -20.59
N VAL A 226 -15.67 -21.00 -21.06
CA VAL A 226 -15.79 -22.30 -21.73
C VAL A 226 -14.79 -22.42 -22.86
#